data_9a68fdbb4ea20fa0ab01dc634717aed6
#
_entry.id   9a68fdbb4ea20fa0ab01dc634717aed6
#
_cell.length_a   1.000
_cell.length_b   1.000
_cell.length_c   1.000
_cell.angle_alpha   90.00
_cell.angle_beta   90.00
_cell.angle_gamma   90.00
#
_symmetry.space_group_name_H-M   'P 1'
#
loop_
_entity.id
_entity.type
_entity.pdbx_description
1 polymer ?
#
loop_
_entity_poly.entity_id
_entity_poly.type
_entity_poly.pdbx_seq_one_letter_code
_entity_poly.pdbx_strand_id
1 'polypeptide(L)'
;MDRRTTRRRRRLRRAAGRGWKAVLLLAIFCSLIWRLGSPGHLETPQKEPGPNTGSLLGAAWPDTGEENQETEITLPAVYDYRREGRAPKVENQENLGTCWAFAALSAVESSLLPEESWDFSEDHMSIQNSFRMGQNAGGDYTMSLAYLLAWQGPVTEEEDPYNDGDSPEGLEAVKHLQEVQFLPERDIEAIKRAVLAVGGVQSSLYTSLKDASSESVYYQKEQAAYYYNGTEPPNHDSVIVGWDDNFPKEAFTIEPPGDGAFLCMNSWGEAFGDGGYFYVSYYDANIGRTNLSYTRIEGPDNYDRIYQSDLCGWSGQAGYGAETAWAANVYQAQEKESLAAVGFYATGPDTSYEIYAVTELNLSSEAEVFQNPVPLASGNLENAGYYTIDFSGPVTLEKGQNFAVVIKITTPGVTQPVAIEYQTEGAKGTADIQDGWGYLSSDGIRWQRAETTLECNICLKAYTRSIL
;
A
#
# COMPACT_ATOMS: atom_id res chain seq x y z
N MET A 1 -10.92 -8.91 -59.31
CA MET A 1 -11.46 -8.63 -57.97
C MET A 1 -11.47 -9.94 -57.19
N ASP A 2 -10.60 -10.04 -56.25
CA ASP A 2 -10.09 -11.28 -55.70
C ASP A 2 -10.93 -11.83 -54.54
N ARG A 3 -11.39 -13.08 -54.69
CA ARG A 3 -12.21 -13.79 -53.67
C ARG A 3 -11.43 -14.18 -52.41
N ARG A 4 -10.14 -13.85 -52.31
CA ARG A 4 -9.29 -14.19 -51.16
C ARG A 4 -9.35 -13.18 -49.98
N THR A 5 -9.75 -11.93 -50.23
CA THR A 5 -9.83 -10.88 -49.22
C THR A 5 -11.06 -10.94 -48.33
N THR A 6 -12.15 -11.56 -48.81
CA THR A 6 -13.42 -11.63 -48.07
C THR A 6 -13.45 -12.74 -47.00
N ARG A 7 -12.62 -13.79 -47.15
CA ARG A 7 -12.54 -14.87 -46.13
C ARG A 7 -11.69 -14.52 -44.92
N ARG A 8 -10.71 -13.63 -45.10
CA ARG A 8 -9.84 -13.19 -43.99
C ARG A 8 -10.56 -12.22 -43.04
N ARG A 9 -11.45 -11.37 -43.55
CA ARG A 9 -12.27 -10.43 -42.74
C ARG A 9 -13.38 -11.12 -41.92
N ARG A 10 -13.84 -12.30 -42.34
CA ARG A 10 -14.86 -13.06 -41.57
C ARG A 10 -14.25 -13.90 -40.44
N ARG A 11 -12.95 -14.25 -40.47
CA ARG A 11 -12.27 -14.95 -39.35
C ARG A 11 -11.89 -14.00 -38.25
N LEU A 12 -11.50 -12.76 -38.55
CA LEU A 12 -11.17 -11.73 -37.57
C LEU A 12 -12.39 -11.24 -36.78
N ARG A 13 -13.59 -11.22 -37.39
CA ARG A 13 -14.82 -10.85 -36.67
C ARG A 13 -15.39 -11.94 -35.75
N ARG A 14 -14.94 -13.19 -35.85
CA ARG A 14 -15.35 -14.29 -34.94
C ARG A 14 -14.41 -14.49 -33.75
N ALA A 15 -13.19 -14.00 -33.82
CA ALA A 15 -12.25 -14.00 -32.70
C ALA A 15 -12.53 -12.84 -31.70
N ALA A 16 -12.91 -11.66 -32.22
CA ALA A 16 -13.27 -10.50 -31.38
C ALA A 16 -14.57 -10.66 -30.56
N GLY A 17 -15.45 -11.60 -30.92
CA GLY A 17 -16.76 -11.78 -30.28
C GLY A 17 -16.78 -12.70 -29.04
N ARG A 18 -15.66 -13.37 -28.72
CA ARG A 18 -15.56 -14.24 -27.54
C ARG A 18 -14.77 -13.63 -26.39
N GLY A 19 -13.89 -12.66 -26.64
CA GLY A 19 -13.16 -11.92 -25.60
C GLY A 19 -14.04 -10.89 -24.85
N TRP A 20 -15.02 -10.29 -25.51
CA TRP A 20 -15.85 -9.24 -24.93
C TRP A 20 -16.87 -9.69 -23.86
N LYS A 21 -17.20 -10.97 -23.80
CA LYS A 21 -18.15 -11.48 -22.79
C LYS A 21 -17.48 -11.80 -21.43
N ALA A 22 -16.17 -12.03 -21.40
CA ALA A 22 -15.44 -12.25 -20.18
C ALA A 22 -15.02 -10.93 -19.52
N VAL A 23 -14.65 -9.92 -20.31
CA VAL A 23 -14.22 -8.58 -19.82
C VAL A 23 -15.40 -7.77 -19.27
N LEU A 24 -16.64 -7.93 -19.80
CA LEU A 24 -17.83 -7.22 -19.29
C LEU A 24 -18.30 -7.74 -17.92
N LEU A 25 -17.96 -8.97 -17.55
CA LEU A 25 -18.29 -9.51 -16.21
C LEU A 25 -17.33 -9.04 -15.12
N LEU A 26 -16.06 -8.77 -15.44
CA LEU A 26 -15.07 -8.22 -14.50
C LEU A 26 -15.29 -6.71 -14.22
N ALA A 27 -15.60 -5.92 -15.23
CA ALA A 27 -15.84 -4.47 -15.07
C ALA A 27 -17.15 -4.13 -14.32
N ILE A 28 -18.15 -5.01 -14.34
CA ILE A 28 -19.42 -4.84 -13.60
C ILE A 28 -19.24 -5.19 -12.12
N PHE A 29 -18.28 -6.04 -11.76
CA PHE A 29 -18.03 -6.41 -10.36
C PHE A 29 -17.31 -5.31 -9.57
N CYS A 30 -16.39 -4.58 -10.19
CA CYS A 30 -15.70 -3.45 -9.51
C CYS A 30 -16.59 -2.24 -9.25
N SER A 31 -17.69 -2.04 -10.02
CA SER A 31 -18.60 -0.90 -9.83
C SER A 31 -19.79 -1.17 -8.88
N LEU A 32 -20.01 -2.42 -8.45
CA LEU A 32 -21.10 -2.79 -7.54
C LEU A 32 -20.71 -2.79 -6.04
N ILE A 33 -19.44 -2.85 -5.71
CA ILE A 33 -18.96 -2.78 -4.32
C ILE A 33 -19.11 -1.36 -3.73
N TRP A 34 -19.24 -0.32 -4.57
CA TRP A 34 -19.42 1.09 -4.15
C TRP A 34 -20.86 1.50 -3.81
N ARG A 35 -21.85 0.59 -3.80
CA ARG A 35 -23.26 0.98 -3.63
C ARG A 35 -24.07 0.25 -2.57
N LEU A 36 -23.48 -0.52 -1.67
CA LEU A 36 -24.26 -1.16 -0.60
C LEU A 36 -23.82 -0.62 0.76
N GLY A 37 -24.65 0.31 1.26
CA GLY A 37 -24.54 0.90 2.59
C GLY A 37 -24.89 -0.08 3.70
N SER A 38 -24.45 0.30 4.88
CA SER A 38 -24.65 -0.11 6.28
C SER A 38 -25.45 -1.38 6.60
N PRO A 39 -24.89 -2.28 7.41
CA PRO A 39 -25.61 -3.44 7.91
C PRO A 39 -26.43 -3.12 9.18
N GLY A 40 -27.70 -3.52 9.16
CA GLY A 40 -28.52 -3.63 10.37
C GLY A 40 -28.09 -4.84 11.21
N HIS A 41 -28.13 -4.67 12.50
CA HIS A 41 -27.90 -5.73 13.49
C HIS A 41 -28.75 -6.97 13.23
N LEU A 42 -28.09 -8.13 13.07
CA LEU A 42 -28.69 -9.46 13.19
C LEU A 42 -27.87 -10.30 14.15
N GLU A 43 -28.56 -10.84 15.16
CA GLU A 43 -27.99 -11.72 16.18
C GLU A 43 -27.42 -13.01 15.57
N THR A 44 -26.23 -13.39 16.01
CA THR A 44 -25.55 -14.63 15.59
C THR A 44 -26.05 -15.83 16.38
N PRO A 45 -26.39 -16.96 15.73
CA PRO A 45 -26.56 -18.23 16.42
C PRO A 45 -25.21 -18.88 16.70
N GLN A 46 -24.97 -19.32 17.93
CA GLN A 46 -23.84 -20.13 18.35
C GLN A 46 -23.81 -21.46 17.55
N LYS A 47 -22.67 -21.75 16.93
CA LYS A 47 -22.43 -23.01 16.25
C LYS A 47 -21.47 -23.88 17.07
N GLU A 48 -21.90 -25.07 17.42
CA GLU A 48 -21.09 -26.08 18.10
C GLU A 48 -19.92 -26.57 17.22
N PRO A 49 -18.79 -27.02 17.82
CA PRO A 49 -17.61 -27.43 17.05
C PRO A 49 -17.85 -28.77 16.35
N GLY A 50 -17.71 -28.79 15.03
CA GLY A 50 -17.69 -29.98 14.20
C GLY A 50 -16.36 -30.76 14.31
N PRO A 51 -16.32 -32.03 13.92
CA PRO A 51 -15.19 -32.94 14.20
C PRO A 51 -13.94 -32.58 13.37
N ASN A 52 -12.83 -32.64 14.08
CA ASN A 52 -11.45 -32.44 13.67
C ASN A 52 -11.09 -33.30 12.43
N THR A 53 -10.93 -32.67 11.25
CA THR A 53 -10.26 -33.27 10.10
C THR A 53 -8.79 -32.89 10.18
N GLY A 54 -7.95 -33.91 10.37
CA GLY A 54 -6.54 -33.80 10.69
C GLY A 54 -5.75 -32.83 9.80
N SER A 55 -5.14 -31.87 10.44
CA SER A 55 -4.10 -31.01 9.87
C SER A 55 -2.84 -31.86 9.61
N LEU A 56 -2.34 -31.82 8.38
CA LEU A 56 -1.08 -32.45 7.98
C LEU A 56 0.18 -31.75 8.51
N LEU A 57 0.02 -30.70 9.32
CA LEU A 57 1.10 -29.87 9.86
C LEU A 57 1.10 -29.93 11.39
N GLY A 58 1.69 -30.97 11.94
CA GLY A 58 1.90 -31.14 13.39
C GLY A 58 3.18 -30.48 13.90
N ALA A 59 3.50 -29.24 13.51
CA ALA A 59 4.61 -28.48 14.08
C ALA A 59 4.05 -27.43 15.05
N ALA A 60 4.60 -27.40 16.28
CA ALA A 60 4.24 -26.38 17.26
C ALA A 60 4.86 -25.03 16.86
N TRP A 61 4.05 -23.97 16.86
CA TRP A 61 4.49 -22.61 16.63
C TRP A 61 5.37 -22.12 17.81
N PRO A 62 6.42 -21.31 17.55
CA PRO A 62 7.13 -20.62 18.63
C PRO A 62 6.17 -19.63 19.31
N ASP A 63 6.18 -19.66 20.65
CA ASP A 63 5.36 -18.78 21.48
C ASP A 63 5.96 -17.34 21.44
N THR A 64 5.32 -16.44 20.72
CA THR A 64 5.67 -15.01 20.73
C THR A 64 4.82 -14.32 21.80
N GLY A 65 5.12 -14.57 23.07
CA GLY A 65 4.42 -13.98 24.20
C GLY A 65 4.80 -12.50 24.39
N GLU A 66 4.16 -11.59 23.68
CA GLU A 66 4.06 -10.18 24.05
C GLU A 66 2.58 -9.81 24.24
N GLU A 67 2.15 -9.78 25.49
CA GLU A 67 0.93 -9.07 25.88
C GLU A 67 1.24 -7.56 25.79
N ASN A 68 0.81 -6.91 24.72
CA ASN A 68 0.80 -5.46 24.61
C ASN A 68 -0.21 -4.91 25.62
N GLN A 69 0.28 -4.28 26.69
CA GLN A 69 -0.55 -3.40 27.51
C GLN A 69 -0.78 -2.11 26.72
N GLU A 70 -1.95 -1.98 26.11
CA GLU A 70 -2.41 -0.70 25.54
C GLU A 70 -2.47 0.35 26.66
N THR A 71 -1.51 1.25 26.67
CA THR A 71 -1.63 2.50 27.42
C THR A 71 -2.67 3.36 26.70
N GLU A 72 -3.82 3.59 27.29
CA GLU A 72 -4.90 4.43 26.76
C GLU A 72 -4.36 5.85 26.53
N ILE A 73 -4.03 6.18 25.28
CA ILE A 73 -3.52 7.49 24.88
C ILE A 73 -4.72 8.45 24.87
N THR A 74 -4.72 9.43 25.79
CA THR A 74 -5.73 10.50 25.80
C THR A 74 -5.41 11.50 24.69
N LEU A 75 -6.31 11.63 23.71
CA LEU A 75 -6.17 12.59 22.61
C LEU A 75 -6.49 14.02 23.12
N PRO A 76 -5.59 15.02 22.89
CA PRO A 76 -5.89 16.40 23.19
C PRO A 76 -6.93 16.96 22.21
N ALA A 77 -7.70 18.00 22.62
CA ALA A 77 -8.65 18.66 21.74
C ALA A 77 -7.97 19.40 20.57
N VAL A 78 -6.70 19.78 20.73
CA VAL A 78 -5.89 20.47 19.70
C VAL A 78 -4.51 19.85 19.70
N TYR A 79 -4.01 19.51 18.53
CA TYR A 79 -2.66 19.03 18.31
C TYR A 79 -2.07 19.63 17.03
N ASP A 80 -0.80 20.00 17.09
CA ASP A 80 -0.05 20.57 15.96
C ASP A 80 1.39 20.10 16.04
N TYR A 81 1.79 19.21 15.14
CA TYR A 81 3.11 18.56 15.15
C TYR A 81 4.28 19.55 14.98
N ARG A 82 4.01 20.77 14.43
CA ARG A 82 5.00 21.83 14.33
C ARG A 82 5.55 22.27 15.70
N ARG A 83 4.71 22.12 16.75
CA ARG A 83 5.08 22.45 18.13
C ARG A 83 5.90 21.36 18.82
N GLU A 84 5.90 20.15 18.23
CA GLU A 84 6.64 19.00 18.75
C GLU A 84 7.98 18.77 18.03
N GLY A 85 8.36 19.65 17.09
CA GLY A 85 9.58 19.49 16.30
C GLY A 85 9.48 18.35 15.26
N ARG A 86 8.26 17.97 14.86
CA ARG A 86 8.00 16.87 13.92
C ARG A 86 7.57 17.38 12.53
N ALA A 87 7.72 18.68 12.27
CA ALA A 87 7.41 19.28 10.99
C ALA A 87 8.61 19.17 10.05
N PRO A 88 8.53 18.43 8.94
CA PRO A 88 9.52 18.51 7.88
C PRO A 88 9.44 19.86 7.17
N LYS A 89 10.35 20.13 6.26
CA LYS A 89 10.39 21.31 5.44
C LYS A 89 9.14 21.38 4.54
N VAL A 90 8.54 22.55 4.40
CA VAL A 90 7.43 22.77 3.47
C VAL A 90 7.97 22.94 2.06
N GLU A 91 7.67 21.99 1.20
CA GLU A 91 8.13 21.96 -0.19
C GLU A 91 7.09 22.47 -1.18
N ASN A 92 7.49 22.63 -2.45
CA ASN A 92 6.64 23.15 -3.52
C ASN A 92 6.74 22.29 -4.79
N GLN A 93 5.66 21.55 -5.09
CA GLN A 93 5.53 20.75 -6.31
C GLN A 93 5.43 21.59 -7.60
N GLU A 94 5.32 22.91 -7.47
CA GLU A 94 5.13 23.84 -8.59
C GLU A 94 3.94 23.43 -9.49
N ASN A 95 4.18 23.28 -10.81
CA ASN A 95 3.14 22.96 -11.78
C ASN A 95 3.07 21.47 -12.17
N LEU A 96 3.82 20.61 -11.48
CA LEU A 96 3.87 19.18 -11.76
C LEU A 96 2.77 18.41 -11.01
N GLY A 97 2.38 17.26 -11.53
CA GLY A 97 1.36 16.38 -10.93
C GLY A 97 1.94 15.44 -9.87
N THR A 98 2.79 15.93 -8.97
CA THR A 98 3.62 15.13 -8.05
C THR A 98 3.18 15.20 -6.59
N CYS A 99 2.00 15.76 -6.28
CA CYS A 99 1.49 15.88 -4.90
C CYS A 99 1.52 14.56 -4.11
N TRP A 100 1.32 13.43 -4.78
CA TRP A 100 1.39 12.09 -4.19
C TRP A 100 2.80 11.73 -3.66
N ALA A 101 3.86 12.17 -4.35
CA ALA A 101 5.24 11.96 -3.93
C ALA A 101 5.57 12.87 -2.73
N PHE A 102 5.24 14.16 -2.81
CA PHE A 102 5.39 15.11 -1.70
C PHE A 102 4.68 14.66 -0.43
N ALA A 103 3.41 14.26 -0.55
CA ALA A 103 2.65 13.82 0.61
C ALA A 103 3.22 12.53 1.24
N ALA A 104 3.68 11.57 0.42
CA ALA A 104 4.29 10.35 0.92
C ALA A 104 5.63 10.63 1.65
N LEU A 105 6.53 11.38 1.01
CA LEU A 105 7.85 11.66 1.59
C LEU A 105 7.75 12.56 2.82
N SER A 106 6.92 13.60 2.80
CA SER A 106 6.68 14.42 4.01
C SER A 106 6.08 13.60 5.17
N ALA A 107 5.22 12.62 4.89
CA ALA A 107 4.70 11.73 5.93
C ALA A 107 5.80 10.82 6.49
N VAL A 108 6.67 10.27 5.64
CA VAL A 108 7.85 9.48 6.03
C VAL A 108 8.82 10.31 6.86
N GLU A 109 9.17 11.52 6.42
CA GLU A 109 10.05 12.44 7.14
C GLU A 109 9.52 12.81 8.52
N SER A 110 8.21 13.11 8.60
CA SER A 110 7.59 13.46 9.88
C SER A 110 7.58 12.31 10.87
N SER A 111 7.54 11.05 10.41
CA SER A 111 7.61 9.88 11.28
C SER A 111 9.02 9.57 11.79
N LEU A 112 10.05 10.08 11.11
CA LEU A 112 11.45 10.00 11.55
C LEU A 112 11.84 11.13 12.49
N LEU A 113 11.13 12.26 12.44
CA LEU A 113 11.37 13.39 13.33
C LEU A 113 10.81 13.13 14.74
N PRO A 114 11.47 13.68 15.82
CA PRO A 114 12.66 14.54 15.79
C PRO A 114 14.00 13.77 15.82
N GLU A 115 13.98 12.43 15.86
CA GLU A 115 15.18 11.61 16.05
C GLU A 115 16.12 11.69 14.84
N GLU A 116 15.56 11.74 13.64
CA GLU A 116 16.29 11.89 12.40
C GLU A 116 15.63 12.96 11.53
N SER A 117 16.44 13.81 10.89
CA SER A 117 15.98 14.83 9.95
C SER A 117 16.47 14.49 8.55
N TRP A 118 15.54 14.27 7.66
CA TRP A 118 15.77 13.94 6.25
C TRP A 118 15.08 14.96 5.34
N ASP A 119 15.58 15.09 4.12
CA ASP A 119 15.03 15.84 3.00
C ASP A 119 15.13 14.88 1.80
N PHE A 120 14.02 14.21 1.44
CA PHE A 120 13.98 13.17 0.42
C PHE A 120 13.54 13.72 -0.93
N SER A 121 14.09 13.17 -2.01
CA SER A 121 13.83 13.60 -3.37
C SER A 121 12.47 13.14 -3.91
N GLU A 122 11.59 14.07 -4.19
CA GLU A 122 10.35 13.80 -4.92
C GLU A 122 10.60 13.63 -6.43
N ASP A 123 11.67 14.20 -6.98
CA ASP A 123 12.06 13.97 -8.36
C ASP A 123 12.39 12.50 -8.58
N HIS A 124 13.27 11.92 -7.75
CA HIS A 124 13.62 10.52 -7.85
C HIS A 124 12.39 9.62 -7.71
N MET A 125 11.54 9.86 -6.71
CA MET A 125 10.30 9.07 -6.55
C MET A 125 9.38 9.20 -7.76
N SER A 126 9.23 10.39 -8.33
CA SER A 126 8.29 10.63 -9.42
C SER A 126 8.81 10.21 -10.80
N ILE A 127 10.14 10.11 -10.99
CA ILE A 127 10.78 9.75 -12.27
C ILE A 127 11.28 8.30 -12.27
N GLN A 128 11.99 7.87 -11.22
CA GLN A 128 12.70 6.57 -11.17
C GLN A 128 11.84 5.41 -10.63
N ASN A 129 10.53 5.59 -10.49
CA ASN A 129 9.62 4.52 -10.11
C ASN A 129 9.33 3.54 -11.27
N SER A 130 8.85 2.35 -10.96
CA SER A 130 8.57 1.28 -11.93
C SER A 130 7.43 1.58 -12.90
N PHE A 131 6.58 2.56 -12.61
CA PHE A 131 5.43 2.91 -13.47
C PHE A 131 5.85 3.65 -14.75
N ARG A 132 7.03 4.29 -14.77
CA ARG A 132 7.59 4.99 -15.93
C ARG A 132 6.64 6.01 -16.54
N MET A 133 5.93 6.73 -15.70
CA MET A 133 5.03 7.81 -16.09
C MET A 133 5.76 9.15 -16.01
N GLY A 134 5.39 10.08 -16.89
CA GLY A 134 5.91 11.45 -16.75
C GLY A 134 5.24 12.17 -15.57
N GLN A 135 5.97 13.02 -14.87
CA GLN A 135 5.52 13.78 -13.70
C GLN A 135 4.19 14.52 -13.90
N ASN A 136 3.93 15.02 -15.11
CA ASN A 136 2.67 15.70 -15.47
C ASN A 136 1.46 14.75 -15.63
N ALA A 137 1.67 13.45 -15.62
CA ALA A 137 0.59 12.49 -15.74
C ALA A 137 -0.19 12.29 -14.42
N GLY A 138 0.32 12.86 -13.33
CA GLY A 138 -0.19 12.62 -11.99
C GLY A 138 0.17 11.23 -11.46
N GLY A 139 -0.22 10.95 -10.25
CA GLY A 139 -0.01 9.69 -9.57
C GLY A 139 -1.00 9.53 -8.41
N ASP A 140 -0.76 8.55 -7.60
CA ASP A 140 -1.46 8.34 -6.33
C ASP A 140 -0.55 7.55 -5.35
N TYR A 141 -1.01 7.37 -4.13
CA TYR A 141 -0.27 6.68 -3.07
C TYR A 141 0.21 5.26 -3.43
N THR A 142 -0.41 4.59 -4.40
CA THR A 142 0.03 3.24 -4.81
C THR A 142 1.40 3.28 -5.48
N MET A 143 1.71 4.39 -6.17
CA MET A 143 3.01 4.60 -6.81
C MET A 143 4.11 4.87 -5.77
N SER A 144 3.84 5.70 -4.76
CA SER A 144 4.80 5.92 -3.66
C SER A 144 5.05 4.66 -2.84
N LEU A 145 4.00 3.88 -2.54
CA LEU A 145 4.18 2.61 -1.83
C LEU A 145 5.00 1.61 -2.63
N ALA A 146 4.70 1.44 -3.93
CA ALA A 146 5.45 0.53 -4.78
C ALA A 146 6.95 0.89 -4.83
N TYR A 147 7.27 2.19 -5.00
CA TYR A 147 8.64 2.71 -5.01
C TYR A 147 9.37 2.45 -3.68
N LEU A 148 8.77 2.83 -2.56
CA LEU A 148 9.37 2.69 -1.23
C LEU A 148 9.54 1.22 -0.80
N LEU A 149 8.51 0.39 -1.03
CA LEU A 149 8.50 -1.02 -0.64
C LEU A 149 9.35 -1.91 -1.56
N ALA A 150 9.70 -1.41 -2.75
CA ALA A 150 10.62 -2.09 -3.66
C ALA A 150 12.08 -1.69 -3.45
N TRP A 151 12.37 -0.81 -2.50
CA TRP A 151 13.69 -0.23 -2.22
C TRP A 151 14.28 0.54 -3.41
N GLN A 152 13.42 1.13 -4.25
CA GLN A 152 13.83 2.03 -5.32
C GLN A 152 14.28 3.40 -4.80
N GLY A 153 13.99 3.71 -3.53
CA GLY A 153 14.34 4.85 -2.70
C GLY A 153 13.71 4.69 -1.31
N PRO A 154 13.65 5.79 -0.50
CA PRO A 154 13.95 7.17 -0.89
C PRO A 154 15.46 7.44 -1.01
N VAL A 155 15.81 8.39 -1.85
CA VAL A 155 17.13 9.03 -1.92
C VAL A 155 17.01 10.45 -1.38
N THR A 156 18.15 11.14 -1.17
CA THR A 156 18.12 12.51 -0.63
C THR A 156 17.89 13.54 -1.73
N GLU A 157 17.29 14.68 -1.36
CA GLU A 157 17.10 15.85 -2.23
C GLU A 157 18.45 16.42 -2.72
N GLU A 158 19.55 16.24 -1.96
CA GLU A 158 20.89 16.65 -2.37
C GLU A 158 21.42 15.79 -3.54
N GLU A 159 21.05 14.50 -3.60
CA GLU A 159 21.47 13.56 -4.66
C GLU A 159 20.65 13.71 -5.94
N ASP A 160 19.38 14.10 -5.83
CA ASP A 160 18.46 14.28 -6.96
C ASP A 160 17.50 15.46 -6.69
N PRO A 161 17.94 16.72 -6.97
CA PRO A 161 17.19 17.92 -6.65
C PRO A 161 15.92 18.08 -7.50
N TYR A 162 14.83 18.52 -6.86
CA TYR A 162 13.51 18.62 -7.49
C TYR A 162 13.49 19.62 -8.68
N ASN A 163 12.90 19.15 -9.79
CA ASN A 163 12.59 19.94 -11.00
C ASN A 163 13.82 20.60 -11.67
N ASP A 164 15.00 20.00 -11.56
CA ASP A 164 16.21 20.47 -12.25
C ASP A 164 16.34 19.91 -13.69
N GLY A 165 15.46 18.95 -14.07
CA GLY A 165 15.35 18.37 -15.40
C GLY A 165 16.24 17.15 -15.63
N ASP A 166 16.87 16.62 -14.59
CA ASP A 166 17.67 15.41 -14.58
C ASP A 166 17.27 14.54 -13.38
N SER A 167 17.37 13.22 -13.47
CA SER A 167 17.18 12.31 -12.34
C SER A 167 18.14 11.12 -12.54
N PRO A 168 19.21 11.05 -11.73
CA PRO A 168 20.24 10.03 -11.89
C PRO A 168 19.71 8.61 -11.67
N GLU A 169 20.08 7.69 -12.58
CA GLU A 169 19.80 6.27 -12.38
C GLU A 169 20.80 5.63 -11.39
N GLY A 170 20.33 4.65 -10.62
CA GLY A 170 21.18 3.79 -9.79
C GLY A 170 21.61 4.38 -8.47
N LEU A 171 20.92 5.40 -7.97
CA LEU A 171 21.03 5.83 -6.60
C LEU A 171 20.47 4.75 -5.66
N GLU A 172 21.07 4.59 -4.50
CA GLU A 172 20.66 3.59 -3.51
C GLU A 172 19.74 4.21 -2.46
N ALA A 173 18.71 3.45 -2.03
CA ALA A 173 17.82 3.88 -0.98
C ALA A 173 18.56 4.14 0.34
N VAL A 174 18.34 5.30 0.96
CA VAL A 174 18.93 5.66 2.25
C VAL A 174 18.08 5.21 3.44
N LYS A 175 16.84 4.82 3.18
CA LYS A 175 15.89 4.23 4.14
C LYS A 175 15.09 3.11 3.46
N HIS A 176 14.65 2.15 4.25
CA HIS A 176 13.77 1.08 3.82
C HIS A 176 12.42 1.17 4.54
N LEU A 177 11.34 1.33 3.79
CA LEU A 177 9.98 1.20 4.32
C LEU A 177 9.66 -0.29 4.53
N GLN A 178 9.24 -0.66 5.74
CA GLN A 178 8.94 -2.04 6.12
C GLN A 178 7.50 -2.24 6.55
N GLU A 179 6.80 -1.16 6.94
CA GLU A 179 5.39 -1.24 7.30
C GLU A 179 4.66 0.06 6.98
N VAL A 180 3.47 -0.08 6.40
CA VAL A 180 2.51 1.01 6.22
C VAL A 180 1.11 0.48 6.52
N GLN A 181 0.35 1.24 7.29
CA GLN A 181 -1.02 0.88 7.66
C GLN A 181 -2.04 1.77 6.94
N PHE A 182 -3.08 1.15 6.40
CA PHE A 182 -4.26 1.84 5.87
C PHE A 182 -5.28 1.97 7.01
N LEU A 183 -5.37 3.18 7.56
CA LEU A 183 -6.28 3.45 8.66
C LEU A 183 -7.74 3.40 8.18
N PRO A 184 -8.69 3.03 9.06
CA PRO A 184 -10.10 2.94 8.69
C PRO A 184 -10.65 4.23 8.10
N GLU A 185 -11.51 4.09 7.08
CA GLU A 185 -12.15 5.23 6.40
C GLU A 185 -12.95 6.06 7.41
N ARG A 186 -12.66 7.38 7.47
CA ARG A 186 -13.34 8.37 8.31
C ARG A 186 -13.28 8.12 9.81
N ASP A 187 -12.38 7.29 10.26
CA ASP A 187 -12.11 7.13 11.67
C ASP A 187 -11.16 8.25 12.14
N ILE A 188 -11.77 9.36 12.58
CA ILE A 188 -11.05 10.55 13.05
C ILE A 188 -10.15 10.19 14.24
N GLU A 189 -10.58 9.29 15.11
CA GLU A 189 -9.82 8.90 16.30
C GLU A 189 -8.60 8.06 15.90
N ALA A 190 -8.74 7.09 15.00
CA ALA A 190 -7.62 6.30 14.49
C ALA A 190 -6.59 7.19 13.78
N ILE A 191 -7.04 8.16 12.95
CA ILE A 191 -6.15 9.13 12.29
C ILE A 191 -5.38 9.96 13.33
N LYS A 192 -6.05 10.51 14.33
CA LYS A 192 -5.43 11.30 15.41
C LYS A 192 -4.41 10.49 16.21
N ARG A 193 -4.73 9.24 16.53
CA ARG A 193 -3.80 8.33 17.23
C ARG A 193 -2.54 8.07 16.39
N ALA A 194 -2.70 7.83 15.09
CA ALA A 194 -1.58 7.64 14.18
C ALA A 194 -0.69 8.89 14.07
N VAL A 195 -1.28 10.08 13.91
CA VAL A 195 -0.55 11.36 13.87
C VAL A 195 0.24 11.58 15.17
N LEU A 196 -0.35 11.27 16.32
CA LEU A 196 0.30 11.46 17.62
C LEU A 196 1.42 10.43 17.85
N ALA A 197 1.18 9.17 17.53
CA ALA A 197 2.09 8.07 17.85
C ALA A 197 3.20 7.89 16.81
N VAL A 198 2.90 8.08 15.52
CA VAL A 198 3.80 7.78 14.41
C VAL A 198 4.30 9.06 13.74
N GLY A 199 3.42 9.83 13.11
CA GLY A 199 3.77 11.01 12.31
C GLY A 199 2.62 11.43 11.41
N GLY A 200 2.92 12.24 10.41
CA GLY A 200 1.93 12.67 9.44
C GLY A 200 1.23 11.50 8.75
N VAL A 201 -0.07 11.64 8.54
CA VAL A 201 -0.90 10.66 7.82
C VAL A 201 -1.19 11.20 6.43
N GLN A 202 -0.69 10.52 5.38
CA GLN A 202 -1.04 10.88 4.00
C GLN A 202 -2.53 10.63 3.76
N SER A 203 -3.23 11.62 3.23
CA SER A 203 -4.65 11.53 2.93
C SER A 203 -5.01 12.33 1.68
N SER A 204 -5.96 11.80 0.90
CA SER A 204 -6.37 12.38 -0.37
C SER A 204 -7.61 13.26 -0.20
N LEU A 205 -7.66 14.37 -0.96
CA LEU A 205 -8.80 15.27 -1.02
C LEU A 205 -9.08 15.74 -2.46
N TYR A 206 -10.29 16.25 -2.69
CA TYR A 206 -10.56 16.99 -3.91
C TYR A 206 -10.19 18.45 -3.71
N THR A 207 -9.50 19.04 -4.68
CA THR A 207 -9.30 20.50 -4.71
C THR A 207 -9.54 21.09 -6.10
N SER A 208 -10.14 22.27 -6.14
CA SER A 208 -10.23 23.11 -7.34
C SER A 208 -9.12 24.15 -7.40
N LEU A 209 -8.32 24.28 -6.33
CA LEU A 209 -7.10 25.09 -6.30
C LEU A 209 -6.01 24.39 -7.13
N LYS A 210 -5.08 25.18 -7.68
CA LYS A 210 -3.95 24.72 -8.49
C LYS A 210 -2.60 25.11 -7.91
N ASP A 211 -2.60 26.17 -7.13
CA ASP A 211 -1.41 26.79 -6.52
C ASP A 211 -1.82 27.73 -5.39
N ALA A 212 -0.85 28.31 -4.72
CA ALA A 212 -1.04 29.25 -3.61
C ALA A 212 -1.79 30.56 -3.98
N SER A 213 -1.86 30.89 -5.28
CA SER A 213 -2.54 32.11 -5.75
C SER A 213 -4.00 31.86 -6.16
N SER A 214 -4.39 30.61 -6.30
CA SER A 214 -5.72 30.21 -6.78
C SER A 214 -6.81 30.55 -5.78
N GLU A 215 -8.01 30.79 -6.31
CA GLU A 215 -9.23 31.03 -5.52
C GLU A 215 -10.23 29.87 -5.72
N SER A 216 -10.97 29.56 -4.67
CA SER A 216 -12.02 28.55 -4.69
C SER A 216 -13.15 28.95 -3.75
N VAL A 217 -14.38 28.60 -4.13
CA VAL A 217 -15.56 28.74 -3.24
C VAL A 217 -15.51 27.81 -2.03
N TYR A 218 -14.61 26.82 -2.05
CA TYR A 218 -14.39 25.85 -0.98
C TYR A 218 -13.26 26.24 -0.03
N TYR A 219 -12.51 27.33 -0.35
CA TYR A 219 -11.34 27.76 0.41
C TYR A 219 -11.50 29.19 0.94
N GLN A 220 -11.41 29.35 2.25
CA GLN A 220 -11.36 30.63 2.94
C GLN A 220 -9.89 30.98 3.22
N LYS A 221 -9.34 31.91 2.44
CA LYS A 221 -7.91 32.21 2.43
C LYS A 221 -7.40 32.81 3.74
N GLU A 222 -8.16 33.72 4.36
CA GLU A 222 -7.76 34.40 5.59
C GLU A 222 -7.73 33.48 6.81
N GLN A 223 -8.47 32.37 6.77
CA GLN A 223 -8.52 31.36 7.82
C GLN A 223 -7.74 30.09 7.44
N ALA A 224 -7.17 30.05 6.23
CA ALA A 224 -6.57 28.85 5.64
C ALA A 224 -7.51 27.63 5.79
N ALA A 225 -8.81 27.80 5.58
CA ALA A 225 -9.84 26.79 5.86
C ALA A 225 -10.48 26.27 4.58
N TYR A 226 -10.50 24.95 4.42
CA TYR A 226 -11.01 24.26 3.22
C TYR A 226 -12.13 23.28 3.58
N TYR A 227 -13.23 23.33 2.83
CA TYR A 227 -14.32 22.39 2.95
C TYR A 227 -14.98 22.12 1.60
N TYR A 228 -14.88 20.89 1.11
CA TYR A 228 -15.55 20.40 -0.10
C TYR A 228 -16.69 19.45 0.27
N ASN A 229 -17.90 19.74 -0.21
CA ASN A 229 -19.12 18.96 0.05
C ASN A 229 -19.74 18.39 -1.24
N GLY A 230 -18.94 18.28 -2.32
CA GLY A 230 -19.41 17.76 -3.59
C GLY A 230 -19.18 16.27 -3.76
N THR A 231 -19.23 15.79 -5.01
CA THR A 231 -19.15 14.38 -5.38
C THR A 231 -17.96 14.03 -6.26
N GLU A 232 -17.08 14.99 -6.56
CA GLU A 232 -15.88 14.71 -7.33
C GLU A 232 -14.92 13.84 -6.52
N PRO A 233 -14.25 12.89 -7.17
CA PRO A 233 -13.23 12.07 -6.53
C PRO A 233 -12.02 12.92 -6.13
N PRO A 234 -11.18 12.45 -5.19
CA PRO A 234 -9.95 13.12 -4.82
C PRO A 234 -9.03 13.28 -6.04
N ASN A 235 -8.30 14.38 -6.09
CA ASN A 235 -7.34 14.74 -7.15
C ASN A 235 -6.04 15.35 -6.59
N HIS A 236 -5.88 15.34 -5.28
CA HIS A 236 -4.73 15.92 -4.59
C HIS A 236 -4.46 15.15 -3.30
N ASP A 237 -3.18 14.98 -2.97
CA ASP A 237 -2.74 14.38 -1.72
C ASP A 237 -2.14 15.44 -0.80
N SER A 238 -2.38 15.31 0.49
CA SER A 238 -1.83 16.13 1.56
C SER A 238 -1.48 15.26 2.77
N VAL A 239 -0.85 15.84 3.78
CA VAL A 239 -0.49 15.14 5.01
C VAL A 239 -1.26 15.72 6.18
N ILE A 240 -2.07 14.91 6.86
CA ILE A 240 -2.71 15.27 8.12
C ILE A 240 -1.63 15.25 9.21
N VAL A 241 -1.42 16.38 9.88
CA VAL A 241 -0.30 16.61 10.80
C VAL A 241 -0.75 17.16 12.16
N GLY A 242 -2.06 17.27 12.34
CA GLY A 242 -2.68 17.77 13.54
C GLY A 242 -4.17 17.95 13.37
N TRP A 243 -4.79 18.58 14.35
CA TRP A 243 -6.22 18.86 14.39
C TRP A 243 -6.57 19.95 15.40
N ASP A 244 -7.76 20.52 15.23
CA ASP A 244 -8.44 21.35 16.23
C ASP A 244 -9.92 20.93 16.28
N ASP A 245 -10.36 20.29 17.37
CA ASP A 245 -11.73 19.86 17.55
C ASP A 245 -12.71 21.03 17.73
N ASN A 246 -12.18 22.20 18.07
CA ASN A 246 -12.95 23.42 18.26
C ASN A 246 -12.80 24.40 17.07
N PHE A 247 -12.20 23.97 15.94
CA PHE A 247 -12.07 24.82 14.76
C PHE A 247 -13.46 25.24 14.29
N PRO A 248 -13.81 26.55 14.31
CA PRO A 248 -15.19 26.97 14.15
C PRO A 248 -15.68 26.75 12.71
N LYS A 249 -16.85 26.17 12.56
CA LYS A 249 -17.48 25.94 11.25
C LYS A 249 -17.70 27.24 10.46
N GLU A 250 -17.88 28.38 11.14
CA GLU A 250 -18.04 29.70 10.55
C GLU A 250 -16.75 30.22 9.90
N ALA A 251 -15.60 29.59 10.15
CA ALA A 251 -14.32 29.94 9.51
C ALA A 251 -14.24 29.48 8.04
N PHE A 252 -15.14 28.59 7.62
CA PHE A 252 -15.19 28.10 6.24
C PHE A 252 -16.07 28.98 5.35
N THR A 253 -15.75 29.06 4.05
CA THR A 253 -16.60 29.80 3.06
C THR A 253 -17.98 29.16 2.93
N ILE A 254 -18.04 27.82 2.89
CA ILE A 254 -19.25 27.03 3.00
C ILE A 254 -19.24 26.44 4.38
N GLU A 255 -20.26 26.75 5.20
CA GLU A 255 -20.34 26.27 6.58
C GLU A 255 -20.58 24.75 6.62
N PRO A 256 -19.66 23.95 7.21
CA PRO A 256 -19.87 22.51 7.40
C PRO A 256 -20.91 22.22 8.50
N PRO A 257 -21.37 20.98 8.63
CA PRO A 257 -22.38 20.58 9.63
C PRO A 257 -21.98 20.82 11.11
N GLY A 258 -20.69 20.90 11.40
CA GLY A 258 -20.18 21.07 12.77
C GLY A 258 -18.75 21.62 12.80
N ASP A 259 -18.28 21.88 14.00
CA ASP A 259 -16.91 22.30 14.27
C ASP A 259 -15.92 21.14 14.09
N GLY A 260 -14.63 21.48 14.02
CA GLY A 260 -13.51 20.57 13.96
C GLY A 260 -12.90 20.44 12.57
N ALA A 261 -11.57 20.42 12.55
CA ALA A 261 -10.79 20.29 11.34
C ALA A 261 -9.47 19.54 11.58
N PHE A 262 -9.00 18.86 10.56
CA PHE A 262 -7.61 18.43 10.48
C PHE A 262 -6.72 19.57 10.06
N LEU A 263 -5.53 19.68 10.66
CA LEU A 263 -4.44 20.51 10.16
C LEU A 263 -3.66 19.67 9.15
N CYS A 264 -3.59 20.16 7.90
CA CYS A 264 -2.93 19.47 6.81
C CYS A 264 -1.73 20.27 6.31
N MET A 265 -0.63 19.59 6.00
CA MET A 265 0.51 20.12 5.27
C MET A 265 0.27 19.95 3.77
N ASN A 266 0.54 20.98 2.98
CA ASN A 266 0.38 21.01 1.53
C ASN A 266 1.73 21.14 0.84
N SER A 267 1.79 20.80 -0.44
CA SER A 267 2.97 20.86 -1.31
C SER A 267 2.97 22.05 -2.27
N TRP A 268 2.52 23.23 -1.82
CA TRP A 268 2.50 24.47 -2.62
C TRP A 268 3.33 25.60 -2.02
N GLY A 269 4.34 25.22 -1.22
CA GLY A 269 5.27 26.14 -0.56
C GLY A 269 4.64 26.94 0.56
N GLU A 270 5.48 27.65 1.30
CA GLU A 270 5.10 28.44 2.49
C GLU A 270 4.14 29.62 2.19
N ALA A 271 4.02 30.04 0.92
CA ALA A 271 3.10 31.09 0.52
C ALA A 271 1.62 30.66 0.54
N PHE A 272 1.35 29.35 0.61
CA PHE A 272 0.00 28.81 0.73
C PHE A 272 -0.45 28.75 2.19
N GLY A 273 -1.69 29.13 2.45
CA GLY A 273 -2.34 28.98 3.75
C GLY A 273 -1.61 29.67 4.90
N ASP A 274 -1.43 28.93 5.99
CA ASP A 274 -0.65 29.33 7.17
C ASP A 274 0.76 28.72 7.09
N GLY A 275 1.65 29.33 6.28
CA GLY A 275 3.02 28.83 6.13
C GLY A 275 3.12 27.45 5.46
N GLY A 276 2.25 27.14 4.48
CA GLY A 276 2.17 25.84 3.81
C GLY A 276 1.12 24.89 4.38
N TYR A 277 0.43 25.32 5.44
CA TYR A 277 -0.58 24.51 6.13
C TYR A 277 -1.99 25.09 5.97
N PHE A 278 -2.99 24.23 6.08
CA PHE A 278 -4.40 24.61 6.02
C PHE A 278 -5.27 23.65 6.84
N TYR A 279 -6.44 24.16 7.24
CA TYR A 279 -7.42 23.35 7.97
C TYR A 279 -8.44 22.76 7.00
N VAL A 280 -8.66 21.46 7.07
CA VAL A 280 -9.67 20.74 6.30
C VAL A 280 -10.73 20.21 7.25
N SER A 281 -12.00 20.61 7.03
CA SER A 281 -13.11 20.20 7.89
C SER A 281 -13.21 18.69 8.02
N TYR A 282 -13.54 18.15 9.21
CA TYR A 282 -13.86 16.73 9.42
C TYR A 282 -15.02 16.25 8.54
N TYR A 283 -15.85 17.18 8.06
CA TYR A 283 -17.01 16.91 7.20
C TYR A 283 -16.70 17.00 5.71
N ASP A 284 -15.45 17.23 5.33
CA ASP A 284 -15.03 17.24 3.92
C ASP A 284 -15.38 15.91 3.23
N ALA A 285 -15.74 15.98 1.95
CA ALA A 285 -16.26 14.83 1.23
C ALA A 285 -15.22 13.72 1.02
N ASN A 286 -13.92 14.04 1.05
CA ASN A 286 -12.84 13.12 0.68
C ASN A 286 -11.80 12.90 1.78
N ILE A 287 -11.37 13.94 2.51
CA ILE A 287 -10.36 13.80 3.55
C ILE A 287 -10.73 12.69 4.55
N GLY A 288 -9.76 11.93 5.00
CA GLY A 288 -9.97 10.83 5.93
C GLY A 288 -10.57 9.56 5.32
N ARG A 289 -10.76 9.49 3.97
CA ARG A 289 -11.21 8.25 3.31
C ARG A 289 -10.08 7.30 2.98
N THR A 290 -8.97 7.84 2.48
CA THR A 290 -7.74 7.10 2.22
C THR A 290 -6.69 7.67 3.15
N ASN A 291 -6.18 6.86 4.06
CA ASN A 291 -5.29 7.31 5.12
C ASN A 291 -4.13 6.33 5.27
N LEU A 292 -2.91 6.80 5.05
CA LEU A 292 -1.71 5.98 5.16
C LEU A 292 -0.83 6.49 6.29
N SER A 293 -0.48 5.58 7.20
CA SER A 293 0.49 5.79 8.27
C SER A 293 1.72 4.94 8.03
N TYR A 294 2.90 5.55 7.96
CA TYR A 294 4.18 4.90 7.69
C TYR A 294 4.84 4.51 9.00
N THR A 295 4.56 3.29 9.46
CA THR A 295 4.77 2.86 10.85
C THR A 295 6.12 2.23 11.12
N ARG A 296 6.82 1.71 10.08
CA ARG A 296 8.14 1.12 10.24
C ARG A 296 9.06 1.53 9.10
N ILE A 297 10.04 2.39 9.41
CA ILE A 297 11.06 2.88 8.49
C ILE A 297 12.41 2.59 9.13
N GLU A 298 13.29 1.89 8.41
CA GLU A 298 14.56 1.41 8.92
C GLU A 298 15.73 1.91 8.08
N GLY A 299 16.95 1.79 8.59
CA GLY A 299 18.16 2.02 7.82
C GLY A 299 18.37 0.97 6.73
N PRO A 300 19.19 1.27 5.70
CA PRO A 300 19.41 0.36 4.58
C PRO A 300 20.22 -0.90 4.95
N ASP A 301 20.73 -0.98 6.17
CA ASP A 301 21.47 -2.11 6.74
C ASP A 301 20.59 -3.14 7.47
N ASN A 302 19.26 -2.98 7.41
CA ASN A 302 18.31 -3.90 8.06
C ASN A 302 18.34 -5.30 7.43
N TYR A 303 18.43 -5.41 6.11
CA TYR A 303 18.63 -6.65 5.35
C TYR A 303 19.60 -6.39 4.19
N ASP A 304 20.32 -7.44 3.74
CA ASP A 304 21.28 -7.31 2.65
C ASP A 304 20.64 -7.47 1.27
N ARG A 305 19.46 -8.12 1.19
CA ARG A 305 18.78 -8.36 -0.08
C ARG A 305 17.27 -8.47 0.05
N ILE A 306 16.59 -7.98 -0.97
CA ILE A 306 15.16 -8.17 -1.21
C ILE A 306 14.96 -9.05 -2.45
N TYR A 307 14.06 -10.03 -2.34
CA TYR A 307 13.56 -10.86 -3.43
C TYR A 307 12.11 -10.49 -3.70
N GLN A 308 11.79 -10.07 -4.91
CA GLN A 308 10.48 -9.54 -5.30
C GLN A 308 10.25 -9.67 -6.81
N SER A 309 8.99 -9.62 -7.23
CA SER A 309 8.55 -9.55 -8.63
C SER A 309 7.43 -8.50 -8.82
N ASP A 310 6.97 -7.87 -7.75
CA ASP A 310 5.86 -6.92 -7.71
C ASP A 310 6.35 -5.46 -7.63
N LEU A 311 7.10 -5.01 -8.64
CA LEU A 311 7.73 -3.68 -8.64
C LEU A 311 6.72 -2.51 -8.77
N CYS A 312 5.52 -2.76 -9.31
CA CYS A 312 4.42 -1.81 -9.30
C CYS A 312 3.43 -2.04 -8.13
N GLY A 313 3.74 -3.00 -7.24
CA GLY A 313 3.02 -3.22 -5.99
C GLY A 313 1.58 -3.73 -6.15
N TRP A 314 0.77 -3.45 -5.13
CA TRP A 314 -0.60 -3.94 -5.05
C TRP A 314 -1.52 -3.20 -6.02
N SER A 315 -1.86 -3.83 -7.15
CA SER A 315 -2.80 -3.31 -8.15
C SER A 315 -4.11 -4.11 -8.26
N GLY A 316 -4.20 -5.27 -7.60
CA GLY A 316 -5.39 -6.10 -7.58
C GLY A 316 -5.39 -7.17 -6.50
N GLN A 317 -6.43 -7.98 -6.49
CA GLN A 317 -6.63 -9.05 -5.51
C GLN A 317 -6.95 -10.38 -6.21
N ALA A 318 -6.46 -11.48 -5.64
CA ALA A 318 -6.75 -12.84 -6.09
C ALA A 318 -7.22 -13.73 -4.92
N GLY A 319 -7.99 -14.76 -5.26
CA GLY A 319 -8.52 -15.73 -4.30
C GLY A 319 -9.55 -16.64 -4.92
N TYR A 320 -10.25 -17.39 -4.09
CA TYR A 320 -11.14 -18.46 -4.52
C TYR A 320 -12.60 -18.25 -4.08
N GLY A 321 -13.01 -17.02 -3.82
CA GLY A 321 -14.34 -16.70 -3.31
C GLY A 321 -14.51 -17.04 -1.81
N ALA A 322 -13.39 -17.15 -1.09
CA ALA A 322 -13.33 -17.44 0.35
C ALA A 322 -12.38 -16.46 1.03
N GLU A 323 -12.58 -16.22 2.32
CA GLU A 323 -11.75 -15.32 3.13
C GLU A 323 -10.32 -15.85 3.32
N THR A 324 -10.09 -17.14 3.10
CA THR A 324 -8.78 -17.79 3.21
C THR A 324 -8.26 -18.19 1.83
N ALA A 325 -6.99 -17.89 1.59
CA ALA A 325 -6.22 -18.39 0.46
C ALA A 325 -4.76 -18.63 0.86
N TRP A 326 -4.06 -19.40 0.03
CA TRP A 326 -2.63 -19.64 0.15
C TRP A 326 -1.93 -19.01 -1.06
N ALA A 327 -0.80 -18.38 -0.81
CA ALA A 327 0.06 -17.82 -1.84
C ALA A 327 1.52 -18.19 -1.59
N ALA A 328 2.31 -18.22 -2.64
CA ALA A 328 3.74 -18.47 -2.53
C ALA A 328 4.51 -17.79 -3.66
N ASN A 329 5.75 -17.36 -3.37
CA ASN A 329 6.73 -16.99 -4.38
C ASN A 329 7.97 -17.86 -4.24
N VAL A 330 8.52 -18.28 -5.38
CA VAL A 330 9.78 -19.02 -5.48
C VAL A 330 10.87 -18.07 -5.94
N TYR A 331 12.01 -18.14 -5.25
CA TYR A 331 13.20 -17.36 -5.55
C TYR A 331 14.44 -18.24 -5.64
N GLN A 332 15.54 -17.70 -6.15
CA GLN A 332 16.84 -18.38 -6.16
C GLN A 332 17.86 -17.54 -5.37
N ALA A 333 18.42 -18.12 -4.33
CA ALA A 333 19.42 -17.48 -3.48
C ALA A 333 20.67 -17.09 -4.30
N GLN A 334 21.06 -15.83 -4.20
CA GLN A 334 22.18 -15.28 -4.97
C GLN A 334 23.52 -15.59 -4.34
N GLU A 335 23.54 -15.76 -3.03
CA GLU A 335 24.72 -16.08 -2.23
C GLU A 335 24.35 -17.10 -1.14
N LYS A 336 25.27 -17.39 -0.22
CA LYS A 336 24.92 -18.10 1.00
C LYS A 336 24.26 -17.09 1.97
N GLU A 337 22.99 -17.31 2.26
CA GLU A 337 22.11 -16.33 2.91
C GLU A 337 21.28 -16.98 4.01
N SER A 338 20.78 -16.15 4.91
CA SER A 338 19.74 -16.50 5.88
C SER A 338 18.46 -15.76 5.53
N LEU A 339 17.36 -16.46 5.34
CA LEU A 339 16.03 -15.85 5.24
C LEU A 339 15.70 -15.19 6.58
N ALA A 340 15.42 -13.89 6.58
CA ALA A 340 15.29 -13.07 7.78
C ALA A 340 13.86 -12.55 8.01
N ALA A 341 13.14 -12.19 6.94
CA ALA A 341 11.79 -11.69 7.02
C ALA A 341 10.99 -11.95 5.73
N VAL A 342 9.67 -11.77 5.82
CA VAL A 342 8.75 -11.85 4.69
C VAL A 342 7.83 -10.62 4.70
N GLY A 343 7.69 -9.98 3.54
CA GLY A 343 6.82 -8.84 3.33
C GLY A 343 5.59 -9.19 2.50
N PHE A 344 4.41 -8.73 2.91
CA PHE A 344 3.15 -8.97 2.20
C PHE A 344 2.10 -7.92 2.55
N TYR A 345 1.01 -7.89 1.79
CA TYR A 345 -0.14 -7.03 2.07
C TYR A 345 -1.26 -7.78 2.78
N ALA A 346 -1.79 -7.20 3.86
CA ALA A 346 -3.10 -7.50 4.40
C ALA A 346 -4.14 -6.68 3.62
N THR A 347 -5.05 -7.35 2.91
CA THR A 347 -6.01 -6.70 2.00
C THR A 347 -7.28 -6.17 2.69
N GLY A 348 -7.38 -6.35 3.99
CA GLY A 348 -8.45 -5.86 4.86
C GLY A 348 -8.05 -5.91 6.33
N PRO A 349 -8.87 -5.35 7.22
CA PRO A 349 -8.62 -5.40 8.66
C PRO A 349 -8.77 -6.81 9.23
N ASP A 350 -8.27 -7.01 10.46
CA ASP A 350 -8.33 -8.27 11.23
C ASP A 350 -7.77 -9.48 10.47
N THR A 351 -6.77 -9.24 9.60
CA THR A 351 -6.15 -10.28 8.79
C THR A 351 -5.26 -11.18 9.64
N SER A 352 -5.50 -12.50 9.62
CA SER A 352 -4.61 -13.51 10.19
C SER A 352 -3.71 -14.13 9.13
N TYR A 353 -2.47 -14.44 9.51
CA TYR A 353 -1.47 -15.03 8.61
C TYR A 353 -0.70 -16.18 9.27
N GLU A 354 -0.23 -17.09 8.42
CA GLU A 354 0.74 -18.15 8.75
C GLU A 354 1.80 -18.17 7.65
N ILE A 355 3.08 -18.01 8.01
CA ILE A 355 4.21 -17.94 7.06
C ILE A 355 5.09 -19.17 7.19
N TYR A 356 5.51 -19.71 6.05
CA TYR A 356 6.38 -20.88 5.95
C TYR A 356 7.52 -20.62 4.98
N ALA A 357 8.69 -21.23 5.24
CA ALA A 357 9.74 -21.40 4.26
C ALA A 357 9.72 -22.82 3.69
N VAL A 358 10.05 -22.96 2.42
CA VAL A 358 10.23 -24.25 1.75
C VAL A 358 11.54 -24.24 0.96
N THR A 359 12.42 -25.19 1.25
CA THR A 359 13.69 -25.37 0.55
C THR A 359 13.74 -26.63 -0.29
N GLU A 360 12.71 -27.49 -0.18
CA GLU A 360 12.53 -28.69 -1.00
C GLU A 360 11.38 -28.49 -1.98
N LEU A 361 11.72 -28.20 -3.25
CA LEU A 361 10.77 -27.84 -4.29
C LEU A 361 10.69 -28.92 -5.37
N ASN A 362 9.49 -29.35 -5.73
CA ASN A 362 9.23 -30.17 -6.90
C ASN A 362 8.53 -29.37 -8.00
N LEU A 363 9.30 -28.57 -8.72
CA LEU A 363 8.81 -27.63 -9.75
C LEU A 363 8.21 -28.32 -10.99
N SER A 364 8.29 -29.66 -11.08
CA SER A 364 7.68 -30.46 -12.15
C SER A 364 6.27 -30.96 -11.80
N SER A 365 5.76 -30.70 -10.60
CA SER A 365 4.46 -31.18 -10.11
C SER A 365 3.59 -29.99 -9.67
N GLU A 366 2.35 -29.94 -10.13
CA GLU A 366 1.39 -28.93 -9.63
C GLU A 366 0.80 -29.31 -8.25
N ALA A 367 0.84 -30.58 -7.89
CA ALA A 367 0.23 -31.10 -6.66
C ALA A 367 1.22 -31.23 -5.48
N GLU A 368 2.51 -31.23 -5.75
CA GLU A 368 3.55 -31.48 -4.74
C GLU A 368 4.70 -30.48 -4.91
N VAL A 369 4.38 -29.23 -5.23
CA VAL A 369 5.40 -28.18 -5.48
C VAL A 369 6.22 -27.92 -4.24
N PHE A 370 5.56 -27.73 -3.10
CA PHE A 370 6.17 -27.36 -1.83
C PHE A 370 6.16 -28.53 -0.85
N GLN A 371 7.35 -29.03 -0.54
CA GLN A 371 7.54 -30.18 0.36
C GLN A 371 8.16 -29.72 1.68
N ASN A 372 7.78 -30.36 2.77
CA ASN A 372 8.34 -30.13 4.10
C ASN A 372 8.37 -28.63 4.50
N PRO A 373 7.24 -27.91 4.45
CA PRO A 373 7.21 -26.50 4.83
C PRO A 373 7.62 -26.32 6.30
N VAL A 374 8.53 -25.37 6.53
CA VAL A 374 9.02 -25.00 7.87
C VAL A 374 8.23 -23.78 8.32
N PRO A 375 7.46 -23.84 9.42
CA PRO A 375 6.74 -22.70 9.96
C PRO A 375 7.73 -21.65 10.49
N LEU A 376 7.49 -20.37 10.15
CA LEU A 376 8.33 -19.25 10.52
C LEU A 376 7.63 -18.29 11.50
N ALA A 377 6.43 -17.86 11.16
CA ALA A 377 5.66 -16.90 11.97
C ALA A 377 4.16 -17.06 11.72
N SER A 378 3.35 -16.63 12.67
CA SER A 378 1.91 -16.45 12.53
C SER A 378 1.45 -15.30 13.42
N GLY A 379 0.35 -14.65 13.05
CA GLY A 379 -0.18 -13.52 13.81
C GLY A 379 -1.47 -12.98 13.24
N ASN A 380 -1.90 -11.84 13.79
CA ASN A 380 -3.06 -11.08 13.35
C ASN A 380 -2.64 -9.63 13.14
N LEU A 381 -3.24 -8.98 12.14
CA LEU A 381 -2.99 -7.60 11.74
C LEU A 381 -4.32 -6.84 11.84
N GLU A 382 -4.33 -5.79 12.65
CA GLU A 382 -5.54 -5.00 12.91
C GLU A 382 -5.99 -4.24 11.67
N ASN A 383 -5.06 -3.57 10.98
CA ASN A 383 -5.35 -2.75 9.83
C ASN A 383 -4.94 -3.44 8.52
N ALA A 384 -5.61 -3.09 7.42
CA ALA A 384 -5.06 -3.34 6.09
C ALA A 384 -3.72 -2.60 5.93
N GLY A 385 -2.85 -3.09 5.05
CA GLY A 385 -1.55 -2.44 4.85
C GLY A 385 -0.48 -3.39 4.35
N TYR A 386 0.74 -2.92 4.31
CA TYR A 386 1.92 -3.74 4.05
C TYR A 386 2.68 -3.99 5.34
N TYR A 387 3.10 -5.23 5.54
CA TYR A 387 3.79 -5.68 6.75
C TYR A 387 5.00 -6.52 6.41
N THR A 388 6.13 -6.24 7.05
CA THR A 388 7.31 -7.09 7.04
C THR A 388 7.40 -7.82 8.38
N ILE A 389 7.32 -9.13 8.34
CA ILE A 389 7.35 -10.00 9.52
C ILE A 389 8.72 -10.63 9.64
N ASP A 390 9.43 -10.25 10.70
CA ASP A 390 10.71 -10.87 11.09
C ASP A 390 10.49 -12.22 11.77
N PHE A 391 11.47 -13.09 11.67
CA PHE A 391 11.48 -14.35 12.40
C PHE A 391 12.87 -14.68 12.94
N SER A 392 12.88 -15.36 14.09
CA SER A 392 14.11 -15.60 14.85
C SER A 392 14.86 -16.89 14.52
N GLY A 393 14.37 -17.70 13.60
CA GLY A 393 14.97 -18.98 13.23
C GLY A 393 15.75 -18.89 11.92
N PRO A 394 17.05 -19.28 11.84
CA PRO A 394 17.78 -19.22 10.59
C PRO A 394 17.32 -20.30 9.62
N VAL A 395 16.73 -19.91 8.49
CA VAL A 395 16.62 -20.74 7.30
C VAL A 395 17.81 -20.44 6.42
N THR A 396 18.83 -21.29 6.47
CA THR A 396 20.03 -21.12 5.63
C THR A 396 19.75 -21.54 4.21
N LEU A 397 20.14 -20.69 3.27
CA LEU A 397 20.01 -20.88 1.84
C LEU A 397 21.42 -20.93 1.23
N GLU A 398 21.69 -21.94 0.43
CA GLU A 398 22.96 -22.04 -0.28
C GLU A 398 22.87 -21.30 -1.64
N LYS A 399 23.97 -20.75 -2.11
CA LYS A 399 24.03 -20.06 -3.40
C LYS A 399 23.45 -20.90 -4.54
N GLY A 400 22.51 -20.32 -5.29
CA GLY A 400 21.84 -20.98 -6.42
C GLY A 400 20.71 -21.94 -6.00
N GLN A 401 20.44 -22.10 -4.69
CA GLN A 401 19.34 -22.87 -4.19
C GLN A 401 18.01 -22.17 -4.46
N ASN A 402 17.04 -22.90 -5.03
CA ASN A 402 15.67 -22.41 -5.08
C ASN A 402 15.02 -22.57 -3.70
N PHE A 403 14.31 -21.57 -3.27
CA PHE A 403 13.51 -21.56 -2.05
C PHE A 403 12.16 -20.89 -2.30
N ALA A 404 11.20 -21.15 -1.46
CA ALA A 404 9.92 -20.47 -1.49
C ALA A 404 9.57 -19.89 -0.12
N VAL A 405 8.91 -18.74 -0.15
CA VAL A 405 8.09 -18.25 0.95
C VAL A 405 6.64 -18.56 0.64
N VAL A 406 5.93 -19.12 1.63
CA VAL A 406 4.53 -19.52 1.52
C VAL A 406 3.75 -18.81 2.60
N ILE A 407 2.63 -18.23 2.25
CA ILE A 407 1.72 -17.60 3.20
C ILE A 407 0.32 -18.21 3.07
N LYS A 408 -0.28 -18.52 4.21
CA LYS A 408 -1.73 -18.67 4.34
C LYS A 408 -2.27 -17.38 4.93
N ILE A 409 -3.22 -16.77 4.25
CA ILE A 409 -3.82 -15.50 4.66
C ILE A 409 -5.33 -15.67 4.79
N THR A 410 -5.89 -15.13 5.87
CA THR A 410 -7.34 -15.09 6.09
C THR A 410 -7.74 -13.68 6.45
N THR A 411 -8.57 -13.06 5.59
CA THR A 411 -9.03 -11.68 5.76
C THR A 411 -10.55 -11.69 5.87
N PRO A 412 -11.13 -11.39 7.03
CA PRO A 412 -12.58 -11.37 7.24
C PRO A 412 -13.30 -10.44 6.24
N GLY A 413 -14.38 -10.92 5.64
CA GLY A 413 -15.17 -10.16 4.67
C GLY A 413 -14.55 -9.99 3.28
N VAL A 414 -13.31 -10.46 3.04
CA VAL A 414 -12.61 -10.35 1.76
C VAL A 414 -12.54 -11.71 1.06
N THR A 415 -13.17 -11.84 -0.10
CA THR A 415 -13.22 -13.11 -0.84
C THR A 415 -12.04 -13.38 -1.77
N GLN A 416 -11.14 -12.41 -1.89
CA GLN A 416 -9.88 -12.47 -2.65
C GLN A 416 -8.76 -11.87 -1.80
N PRO A 417 -8.26 -12.57 -0.77
CA PRO A 417 -7.40 -11.97 0.26
C PRO A 417 -5.93 -11.79 -0.14
N VAL A 418 -5.51 -12.28 -1.32
CA VAL A 418 -4.12 -12.16 -1.77
C VAL A 418 -3.94 -10.95 -2.66
N ALA A 419 -3.04 -10.05 -2.27
CA ALA A 419 -2.65 -8.91 -3.09
C ALA A 419 -1.79 -9.37 -4.28
N ILE A 420 -2.07 -8.80 -5.45
CA ILE A 420 -1.38 -9.10 -6.69
C ILE A 420 -1.01 -7.82 -7.45
N GLU A 421 0.06 -7.93 -8.23
CA GLU A 421 0.39 -7.00 -9.30
C GLU A 421 -0.10 -7.58 -10.63
N TYR A 422 -0.85 -6.81 -11.41
CA TYR A 422 -1.29 -7.22 -12.75
C TYR A 422 -1.40 -6.04 -13.69
N GLN A 423 -1.33 -6.31 -14.99
CA GLN A 423 -1.48 -5.30 -16.03
C GLN A 423 -2.94 -5.12 -16.40
N THR A 424 -3.51 -3.94 -16.15
CA THR A 424 -4.85 -3.58 -16.64
C THR A 424 -4.77 -2.78 -17.92
N GLU A 425 -5.80 -2.90 -18.78
CA GLU A 425 -5.95 -2.05 -19.96
C GLU A 425 -6.23 -0.61 -19.51
N GLY A 426 -5.33 0.31 -19.81
CA GLY A 426 -5.38 1.71 -19.35
C GLY A 426 -4.78 1.96 -17.96
N ALA A 427 -4.13 0.97 -17.35
CA ALA A 427 -3.38 1.16 -16.12
C ALA A 427 -2.24 2.16 -16.28
N LYS A 428 -1.93 2.85 -15.19
CA LYS A 428 -0.72 3.65 -15.06
C LYS A 428 0.48 2.69 -15.10
N GLY A 429 1.42 2.92 -16.01
CA GLY A 429 2.63 2.11 -16.13
C GLY A 429 2.45 0.74 -16.80
N THR A 430 3.51 -0.04 -16.80
CA THR A 430 3.57 -1.38 -17.40
C THR A 430 4.21 -2.33 -16.39
N ALA A 431 3.41 -3.16 -15.72
CA ALA A 431 3.91 -4.21 -14.86
C ALA A 431 4.56 -5.33 -15.70
N ASP A 432 5.74 -5.80 -15.30
CA ASP A 432 6.34 -7.01 -15.85
C ASP A 432 5.82 -8.23 -15.09
N ILE A 433 4.85 -8.91 -15.67
CA ILE A 433 4.21 -10.09 -15.07
C ILE A 433 4.86 -11.41 -15.49
N GLN A 434 6.04 -11.38 -16.13
CA GLN A 434 6.74 -12.57 -16.62
C GLN A 434 7.98 -12.92 -15.78
N ASP A 435 8.43 -12.04 -14.93
CA ASP A 435 9.61 -12.18 -14.09
C ASP A 435 9.33 -12.91 -12.76
N GLY A 436 8.05 -13.07 -12.39
CA GLY A 436 7.63 -13.75 -11.18
C GLY A 436 7.63 -15.29 -11.27
N TRP A 437 7.63 -15.91 -10.09
CA TRP A 437 7.44 -17.36 -9.94
C TRP A 437 6.45 -17.63 -8.81
N GLY A 438 5.25 -17.09 -9.00
CA GLY A 438 4.16 -17.07 -8.04
C GLY A 438 3.23 -18.28 -8.15
N TYR A 439 2.63 -18.63 -7.04
CA TYR A 439 1.64 -19.70 -6.94
C TYR A 439 0.48 -19.31 -6.04
N LEU A 440 -0.73 -19.77 -6.39
CA LEU A 440 -1.94 -19.64 -5.58
C LEU A 440 -2.55 -21.02 -5.32
N SER A 441 -3.18 -21.17 -4.15
CA SER A 441 -3.89 -22.39 -3.76
C SER A 441 -5.08 -22.06 -2.85
N SER A 442 -6.17 -22.84 -3.00
CA SER A 442 -7.33 -22.77 -2.09
C SER A 442 -7.17 -23.66 -0.85
N ASP A 443 -6.29 -24.64 -0.88
CA ASP A 443 -6.16 -25.70 0.13
C ASP A 443 -4.72 -25.91 0.66
N GLY A 444 -3.73 -25.18 0.08
CA GLY A 444 -2.31 -25.36 0.41
C GLY A 444 -1.69 -26.64 -0.13
N ILE A 445 -2.42 -27.40 -0.94
CA ILE A 445 -1.99 -28.71 -1.49
C ILE A 445 -1.84 -28.63 -3.00
N ARG A 446 -2.83 -28.13 -3.70
CA ARG A 446 -2.84 -27.98 -5.16
C ARG A 446 -2.56 -26.53 -5.54
N TRP A 447 -1.51 -26.33 -6.30
CA TRP A 447 -0.98 -25.02 -6.61
C TRP A 447 -1.12 -24.68 -8.09
N GLN A 448 -1.51 -23.45 -8.37
CA GLN A 448 -1.62 -22.91 -9.72
C GLN A 448 -0.61 -21.78 -9.90
N ARG A 449 0.09 -21.78 -11.02
CA ARG A 449 1.03 -20.68 -11.38
C ARG A 449 0.26 -19.39 -11.61
N ALA A 450 0.62 -18.33 -10.89
CA ALA A 450 -0.04 -17.04 -10.95
C ALA A 450 0.16 -16.37 -12.33
N GLU A 451 1.37 -16.32 -12.82
CA GLU A 451 1.72 -15.65 -14.08
C GLU A 451 1.06 -16.29 -15.30
N THR A 452 0.90 -17.61 -15.31
CA THR A 452 0.32 -18.34 -16.46
C THR A 452 -1.18 -18.51 -16.40
N THR A 453 -1.77 -18.54 -15.20
CA THR A 453 -3.19 -18.82 -14.98
C THR A 453 -4.01 -17.55 -14.77
N LEU A 454 -3.43 -16.56 -14.08
CA LEU A 454 -4.09 -15.31 -13.69
C LEU A 454 -3.44 -14.07 -14.33
N GLU A 455 -2.30 -14.25 -15.03
CA GLU A 455 -1.53 -13.16 -15.64
C GLU A 455 -1.16 -12.07 -14.60
N CYS A 456 -0.61 -12.50 -13.44
CA CYS A 456 -0.26 -11.61 -12.33
C CYS A 456 0.98 -12.10 -11.57
N ASN A 457 1.67 -11.18 -10.87
CA ASN A 457 2.64 -11.49 -9.83
C ASN A 457 1.97 -11.47 -8.46
N ILE A 458 2.46 -12.29 -7.53
CA ILE A 458 2.02 -12.26 -6.12
C ILE A 458 2.83 -11.19 -5.38
N CYS A 459 2.17 -10.28 -4.66
CA CYS A 459 2.82 -9.28 -3.81
C CYS A 459 3.30 -9.93 -2.50
N LEU A 460 4.37 -10.69 -2.59
CA LEU A 460 4.96 -11.43 -1.47
C LEU A 460 6.48 -11.40 -1.62
N LYS A 461 7.18 -10.74 -0.71
CA LYS A 461 8.61 -10.48 -0.77
C LYS A 461 9.37 -11.32 0.27
N ALA A 462 10.64 -11.62 -0.01
CA ALA A 462 11.53 -12.26 0.95
C ALA A 462 12.77 -11.38 1.19
N TYR A 463 13.15 -11.26 2.44
CA TYR A 463 14.32 -10.50 2.87
C TYR A 463 15.36 -11.43 3.46
N THR A 464 16.62 -11.23 3.08
CA THR A 464 17.72 -12.09 3.51
C THR A 464 18.90 -11.30 4.06
N ARG A 465 19.71 -12.00 4.85
CA ARG A 465 21.03 -11.51 5.31
C ARG A 465 22.11 -12.47 4.84
N SER A 466 23.20 -11.93 4.35
CA SER A 466 24.38 -12.68 3.90
C SER A 466 25.02 -13.41 5.07
N ILE A 467 25.44 -14.65 4.85
CA ILE A 467 26.22 -15.44 5.80
C ILE A 467 27.68 -15.41 5.34
N LEU A 468 28.52 -14.72 6.09
CA LEU A 468 29.95 -14.61 5.82
C LEU A 468 30.70 -15.93 6.04
#